data_de4f3099d8de05d0d4f898dd0edab6d0
#
_entry.id   de4f3099d8de05d0d4f898dd0edab6d0
#
_cell.length_a   1.000
_cell.length_b   1.000
_cell.length_c   1.000
_cell.angle_alpha   90.00
_cell.angle_beta   90.00
_cell.angle_gamma   90.00
#
_symmetry.space_group_name_H-M   'P 1'
#
loop_
_entity.id
_entity.type
_entity.pdbx_description
1 polymer ?
#
loop_
_entity_poly.entity_id
_entity_poly.type
_entity_poly.pdbx_seq_one_letter_code
_entity_poly.pdbx_strand_id
1 'polypeptide(L)'
;MEIDPRGPRFGALLTLVVFVVVLITGSPWLLAAQALVFAAGAILGLPRSPYGLLYRWLIRPRLGPPAELEPAAPPRFAQGVGLVISIVGVIGYATGATALGMAAAAAGVLAAFLNGVFRLCLGCEMYLTIRRIWPGRAMPGAAVSEQGGSR
;
A
#
# COMPACT_ATOMS: atom_id res chain seq x y z
N MET A 1 -7.48 13.14 6.45
CA MET A 1 -6.12 13.38 5.92
C MET A 1 -6.12 12.97 4.46
N GLU A 2 -5.75 13.87 3.58
CA GLU A 2 -5.68 13.66 2.14
C GLU A 2 -4.23 13.53 1.70
N ILE A 3 -3.97 12.79 0.64
CA ILE A 3 -2.63 12.52 0.10
C ILE A 3 -2.61 12.70 -1.41
N ASP A 4 -1.43 12.98 -1.96
CA ASP A 4 -1.16 12.97 -3.39
C ASP A 4 -1.19 11.53 -3.93
N PRO A 5 -2.09 11.19 -4.87
CA PRO A 5 -2.22 9.83 -5.40
C PRO A 5 -0.99 9.33 -6.17
N ARG A 6 -0.11 10.23 -6.58
CA ARG A 6 1.15 9.89 -7.26
C ARG A 6 2.13 9.18 -6.32
N GLY A 7 2.10 9.51 -5.01
CA GLY A 7 2.96 8.88 -3.99
C GLY A 7 2.71 7.38 -3.84
N PRO A 8 1.48 6.92 -3.59
CA PRO A 8 1.13 5.50 -3.54
C PRO A 8 1.48 4.72 -4.82
N ARG A 9 1.31 5.33 -5.99
CA ARG A 9 1.68 4.72 -7.27
C ARG A 9 3.18 4.54 -7.42
N PHE A 10 3.95 5.56 -7.07
CA PHE A 10 5.41 5.46 -7.03
C PHE A 10 5.85 4.33 -6.08
N GLY A 11 5.27 4.26 -4.89
CA GLY A 11 5.51 3.17 -3.95
C GLY A 11 5.15 1.80 -4.52
N ALA A 12 4.04 1.69 -5.26
CA ALA A 12 3.64 0.45 -5.92
C ALA A 12 4.65 -0.01 -6.99
N LEU A 13 5.20 0.91 -7.77
CA LEU A 13 6.24 0.57 -8.75
C LEU A 13 7.53 0.06 -8.09
N LEU A 14 7.96 0.68 -6.98
CA LEU A 14 9.11 0.19 -6.21
C LEU A 14 8.82 -1.19 -5.61
N THR A 15 7.63 -1.36 -5.05
CA THR A 15 7.15 -2.65 -4.52
C THR A 15 7.14 -3.73 -5.59
N LEU A 16 6.68 -3.41 -6.81
CA LEU A 16 6.71 -4.33 -7.95
C LEU A 16 8.13 -4.84 -8.22
N VAL A 17 9.11 -3.93 -8.31
CA VAL A 17 10.51 -4.30 -8.52
C VAL A 17 11.00 -5.23 -7.40
N VAL A 18 10.74 -4.89 -6.15
CA VAL A 18 11.16 -5.73 -5.00
C VAL A 18 10.53 -7.12 -5.06
N PHE A 19 9.23 -7.24 -5.31
CA PHE A 19 8.56 -8.54 -5.38
C PHE A 19 9.02 -9.38 -6.58
N VAL A 20 9.32 -8.76 -7.73
CA VAL A 20 9.92 -9.46 -8.88
C VAL A 20 11.29 -10.02 -8.50
N VAL A 21 12.14 -9.23 -7.83
CA VAL A 21 13.45 -9.71 -7.35
C VAL A 21 13.28 -10.83 -6.33
N VAL A 22 12.30 -10.73 -5.43
CA VAL A 22 11.98 -11.81 -4.47
C VAL A 22 11.55 -13.09 -5.19
N LEU A 23 10.72 -13.02 -6.24
CA LEU A 23 10.34 -14.19 -7.03
C LEU A 23 11.54 -14.87 -7.70
N ILE A 24 12.51 -14.08 -8.18
CA ILE A 24 13.70 -14.62 -8.85
C ILE A 24 14.68 -15.22 -7.83
N THR A 25 14.86 -14.58 -6.67
CA THR A 25 15.91 -14.95 -5.70
C THR A 25 15.40 -15.87 -4.59
N GLY A 26 14.10 -15.89 -4.32
CA GLY A 26 13.50 -16.59 -3.16
C GLY A 26 13.98 -16.03 -1.81
N SER A 27 14.44 -14.77 -1.76
CA SER A 27 15.07 -14.20 -0.57
C SER A 27 14.03 -13.81 0.50
N PRO A 28 13.98 -14.50 1.66
CA PRO A 28 13.12 -14.12 2.77
C PRO A 28 13.52 -12.78 3.39
N TRP A 29 14.80 -12.43 3.34
CA TRP A 29 15.31 -11.18 3.92
C TRP A 29 14.85 -9.95 3.14
N LEU A 30 14.87 -10.03 1.81
CA LEU A 30 14.37 -8.94 0.98
C LEU A 30 12.86 -8.75 1.18
N LEU A 31 12.13 -9.85 1.29
CA LEU A 31 10.68 -9.81 1.56
C LEU A 31 10.39 -9.29 2.98
N ALA A 32 11.22 -9.63 3.97
CA ALA A 32 11.11 -9.07 5.32
C ALA A 32 11.36 -7.55 5.34
N ALA A 33 12.36 -7.07 4.59
CA ALA A 33 12.58 -5.63 4.42
C ALA A 33 11.36 -4.94 3.80
N GLN A 34 10.74 -5.55 2.79
CA GLN A 34 9.51 -5.04 2.18
C GLN A 34 8.33 -5.04 3.18
N ALA A 35 8.23 -6.07 4.03
CA ALA A 35 7.23 -6.11 5.10
C ALA A 35 7.38 -4.94 6.08
N LEU A 36 8.61 -4.56 6.43
CA LEU A 36 8.88 -3.38 7.27
C LEU A 36 8.44 -2.07 6.59
N VAL A 37 8.65 -1.94 5.29
CA VAL A 37 8.17 -0.80 4.51
C VAL A 37 6.64 -0.71 4.56
N PHE A 38 5.95 -1.84 4.39
CA PHE A 38 4.49 -1.91 4.50
C PHE A 38 3.99 -1.60 5.92
N ALA A 39 4.67 -2.11 6.95
CA ALA A 39 4.36 -1.80 8.35
C ALA A 39 4.48 -0.30 8.62
N ALA A 40 5.55 0.34 8.16
CA ALA A 40 5.72 1.79 8.27
C ALA A 40 4.59 2.55 7.56
N GLY A 41 4.18 2.13 6.35
CA GLY A 41 3.06 2.72 5.61
C GLY A 41 1.72 2.56 6.31
N ALA A 42 1.47 1.39 6.91
CA ALA A 42 0.22 1.10 7.64
C ALA A 42 0.15 1.85 8.97
N ILE A 43 1.25 1.94 9.73
CA ILE A 43 1.29 2.52 11.07
C ILE A 43 1.49 4.04 11.03
N LEU A 44 2.55 4.50 10.37
CA LEU A 44 2.94 5.91 10.33
C LEU A 44 2.21 6.71 9.24
N GLY A 45 1.58 6.00 8.30
CA GLY A 45 0.94 6.57 7.12
C GLY A 45 1.92 6.72 5.93
N LEU A 46 1.34 6.74 4.73
CA LEU A 46 2.11 6.75 3.47
C LEU A 46 3.13 7.89 3.36
N PRO A 47 2.81 9.15 3.75
CA PRO A 47 3.78 10.25 3.64
C PRO A 47 5.04 10.08 4.51
N ARG A 48 4.96 9.26 5.57
CA ARG A 48 6.07 8.96 6.49
C ARG A 48 6.70 7.60 6.25
N SER A 49 6.15 6.79 5.34
CA SER A 49 6.76 5.53 4.93
C SER A 49 8.07 5.77 4.16
N PRO A 50 9.01 4.81 4.12
CA PRO A 50 10.26 4.97 3.36
C PRO A 50 10.01 5.37 1.90
N TYR A 51 9.06 4.75 1.22
CA TYR A 51 8.72 5.09 -0.16
C TYR A 51 8.03 6.45 -0.29
N GLY A 52 7.23 6.84 0.69
CA GLY A 52 6.61 8.15 0.74
C GLY A 52 7.64 9.28 0.95
N LEU A 53 8.65 9.06 1.79
CA LEU A 53 9.77 9.98 1.98
C LEU A 53 10.59 10.09 0.70
N LEU A 54 10.90 8.96 0.05
CA LEU A 54 11.63 8.93 -1.21
C LEU A 54 10.87 9.68 -2.32
N TYR A 55 9.56 9.47 -2.42
CA TYR A 55 8.70 10.22 -3.34
C TYR A 55 8.76 11.72 -3.08
N ARG A 56 8.61 12.13 -1.83
CA ARG A 56 8.63 13.55 -1.44
C ARG A 56 9.96 14.24 -1.75
N TRP A 57 11.05 13.50 -1.66
CA TRP A 57 12.40 14.06 -1.80
C TRP A 57 12.87 14.08 -3.27
N LEU A 58 12.59 13.01 -4.03
CA LEU A 58 13.07 12.86 -5.41
C LEU A 58 12.07 13.32 -6.48
N ILE A 59 10.81 13.03 -6.30
CA ILE A 59 9.80 13.15 -7.35
C ILE A 59 8.96 14.42 -7.19
N ARG A 60 8.46 14.67 -5.98
CA ARG A 60 7.57 15.80 -5.71
C ARG A 60 8.15 17.17 -6.10
N PRO A 61 9.47 17.48 -5.90
CA PRO A 61 10.02 18.78 -6.29
C PRO A 61 10.03 19.01 -7.81
N ARG A 62 9.97 17.92 -8.59
CA ARG A 62 9.98 17.97 -10.07
C ARG A 62 8.56 17.97 -10.67
N LEU A 63 7.57 17.67 -9.87
CA LEU A 63 6.17 17.65 -10.25
C LEU A 63 5.48 18.86 -9.63
N GLY A 64 4.68 19.58 -10.42
CA GLY A 64 3.80 20.62 -9.90
C GLY A 64 2.79 20.10 -8.87
N PRO A 65 2.00 20.98 -8.23
CA PRO A 65 0.97 20.56 -7.29
C PRO A 65 0.04 19.49 -7.89
N PRO A 66 -0.45 18.54 -7.07
CA PRO A 66 -1.37 17.52 -7.56
C PRO A 66 -2.69 18.16 -8.01
N ALA A 67 -3.27 17.65 -9.08
CA ALA A 67 -4.55 18.12 -9.59
C ALA A 67 -5.70 17.77 -8.65
N GLU A 68 -5.59 16.63 -7.96
CA GLU A 68 -6.59 16.11 -7.01
C GLU A 68 -5.87 15.47 -5.82
N LEU A 69 -6.52 15.50 -4.66
CA LEU A 69 -6.10 14.82 -3.45
C LEU A 69 -7.06 13.65 -3.16
N GLU A 70 -6.53 12.57 -2.64
CA GLU A 70 -7.30 11.36 -2.32
C GLU A 70 -7.27 11.07 -0.82
N PRO A 71 -8.35 10.45 -0.25
CA PRO A 71 -8.35 10.00 1.13
C PRO A 71 -7.21 9.03 1.43
N ALA A 72 -6.50 9.22 2.54
CA ALA A 72 -5.36 8.39 2.92
C ALA A 72 -5.76 7.01 3.48
N ALA A 73 -7.03 6.81 3.88
CA ALA A 73 -7.46 5.58 4.55
C ALA A 73 -7.41 4.33 3.65
N PRO A 74 -7.93 4.32 2.40
CA PRO A 74 -7.86 3.15 1.54
C PRO A 74 -6.43 2.69 1.24
N PRO A 75 -5.49 3.56 0.78
CA PRO A 75 -4.13 3.12 0.52
C PRO A 75 -3.38 2.72 1.80
N ARG A 76 -3.74 3.28 2.95
CA ARG A 76 -3.19 2.85 4.24
C ARG A 76 -3.62 1.42 4.61
N PHE A 77 -4.88 1.07 4.35
CA PHE A 77 -5.38 -0.29 4.49
C PHE A 77 -4.66 -1.24 3.52
N ALA A 78 -4.43 -0.82 2.27
CA ALA A 78 -3.69 -1.60 1.28
C ALA A 78 -2.25 -1.91 1.75
N GLN A 79 -1.58 -1.00 2.48
CA GLN A 79 -0.30 -1.29 3.11
C GLN A 79 -0.41 -2.42 4.16
N GLY A 80 -1.50 -2.45 4.93
CA GLY A 80 -1.79 -3.55 5.87
C GLY A 80 -1.95 -4.90 5.16
N VAL A 81 -2.68 -4.92 4.05
CA VAL A 81 -2.81 -6.14 3.21
C VAL A 81 -1.46 -6.59 2.66
N GLY A 82 -0.66 -5.65 2.13
CA GLY A 82 0.69 -5.93 1.65
C GLY A 82 1.60 -6.49 2.75
N LEU A 83 1.49 -5.97 3.98
CA LEU A 83 2.21 -6.48 5.15
C LEU A 83 1.85 -7.94 5.42
N VAL A 84 0.56 -8.28 5.46
CA VAL A 84 0.11 -9.68 5.70
C VAL A 84 0.65 -10.61 4.62
N ILE A 85 0.52 -10.25 3.35
CA ILE A 85 1.05 -11.04 2.23
C ILE A 85 2.56 -11.24 2.36
N SER A 86 3.30 -10.18 2.72
CA SER A 86 4.75 -10.26 2.90
C SER A 86 5.14 -11.16 4.07
N ILE A 87 4.44 -11.10 5.21
CA ILE A 87 4.67 -11.98 6.36
C ILE A 87 4.45 -13.45 5.97
N VAL A 88 3.34 -13.75 5.29
CA VAL A 88 3.05 -15.12 4.78
C VAL A 88 4.17 -15.60 3.87
N GLY A 89 4.65 -14.74 2.98
CA GLY A 89 5.74 -15.06 2.08
C GLY A 89 7.07 -15.30 2.80
N VAL A 90 7.41 -14.48 3.80
CA VAL A 90 8.61 -14.65 4.66
C VAL A 90 8.55 -16.00 5.38
N ILE A 91 7.42 -16.34 5.99
CA ILE A 91 7.23 -17.63 6.65
C ILE A 91 7.39 -18.76 5.65
N GLY A 92 6.77 -18.67 4.47
CA GLY A 92 6.88 -19.68 3.42
C GLY A 92 8.32 -19.96 3.02
N TYR A 93 9.09 -18.94 2.71
CA TYR A 93 10.51 -19.10 2.34
C TYR A 93 11.39 -19.54 3.51
N ALA A 94 11.16 -19.01 4.71
CA ALA A 94 11.99 -19.34 5.90
C ALA A 94 11.77 -20.77 6.40
N THR A 95 10.57 -21.33 6.23
CA THR A 95 10.23 -22.70 6.65
C THR A 95 10.48 -23.75 5.57
N GLY A 96 10.93 -23.35 4.37
CA GLY A 96 11.09 -24.25 3.24
C GLY A 96 9.80 -24.56 2.48
N ALA A 97 8.66 -23.96 2.86
CA ALA A 97 7.41 -24.03 2.09
C ALA A 97 7.48 -23.08 0.88
N THR A 98 8.42 -23.34 -0.03
CA THR A 98 8.77 -22.44 -1.15
C THR A 98 7.56 -22.11 -2.02
N ALA A 99 6.64 -23.06 -2.24
CA ALA A 99 5.42 -22.82 -3.00
C ALA A 99 4.54 -21.72 -2.35
N LEU A 100 4.44 -21.70 -1.03
CA LEU A 100 3.73 -20.64 -0.30
C LEU A 100 4.42 -19.30 -0.45
N GLY A 101 5.76 -19.27 -0.31
CA GLY A 101 6.57 -18.07 -0.51
C GLY A 101 6.40 -17.49 -1.93
N MET A 102 6.47 -18.36 -2.95
CA MET A 102 6.26 -17.98 -4.35
C MET A 102 4.86 -17.46 -4.61
N ALA A 103 3.82 -18.13 -4.09
CA ALA A 103 2.43 -17.70 -4.25
C ALA A 103 2.19 -16.31 -3.63
N ALA A 104 2.72 -16.07 -2.42
CA ALA A 104 2.63 -14.77 -1.76
C ALA A 104 3.38 -13.67 -2.55
N ALA A 105 4.58 -13.96 -3.03
CA ALA A 105 5.35 -13.01 -3.83
C ALA A 105 4.66 -12.73 -5.19
N ALA A 106 4.09 -13.74 -5.86
CA ALA A 106 3.34 -13.57 -7.09
C ALA A 106 2.07 -12.72 -6.88
N ALA A 107 1.35 -12.93 -5.79
CA ALA A 107 0.21 -12.09 -5.41
C ALA A 107 0.65 -10.63 -5.19
N GLY A 108 1.80 -10.42 -4.55
CA GLY A 108 2.40 -9.10 -4.37
C GLY A 108 2.77 -8.42 -5.69
N VAL A 109 3.38 -9.16 -6.63
CA VAL A 109 3.67 -8.67 -8.01
C VAL A 109 2.38 -8.24 -8.69
N LEU A 110 1.36 -9.09 -8.69
CA LEU A 110 0.10 -8.79 -9.35
C LEU A 110 -0.58 -7.54 -8.78
N ALA A 111 -0.67 -7.45 -7.46
CA ALA A 111 -1.27 -6.31 -6.77
C ALA A 111 -0.48 -5.00 -7.04
N ALA A 112 0.85 -5.06 -6.96
CA ALA A 112 1.71 -3.90 -7.20
C ALA A 112 1.69 -3.46 -8.68
N PHE A 113 1.63 -4.41 -9.61
CA PHE A 113 1.52 -4.15 -11.04
C PHE A 113 0.19 -3.46 -11.39
N LEU A 114 -0.93 -3.99 -10.91
CA LEU A 114 -2.26 -3.40 -11.13
C LEU A 114 -2.33 -1.98 -10.57
N ASN A 115 -1.80 -1.74 -9.40
CA ASN A 115 -1.79 -0.41 -8.81
C ASN A 115 -0.83 0.55 -9.53
N GLY A 116 0.39 0.12 -9.83
CA GLY A 116 1.40 0.96 -10.47
C GLY A 116 1.05 1.35 -11.91
N VAL A 117 0.55 0.39 -12.71
CA VAL A 117 0.28 0.56 -14.13
C VAL A 117 -1.16 1.00 -14.40
N PHE A 118 -2.13 0.28 -13.86
CA PHE A 118 -3.55 0.49 -14.15
C PHE A 118 -4.28 1.40 -13.14
N ARG A 119 -3.60 1.89 -12.12
CA ARG A 119 -4.21 2.69 -11.03
C ARG A 119 -5.27 1.91 -10.23
N LEU A 120 -5.25 0.58 -10.32
CA LEU A 120 -6.20 -0.30 -9.66
C LEU A 120 -5.58 -0.84 -8.37
N CYS A 121 -5.90 -0.20 -7.26
CA CYS A 121 -5.43 -0.61 -5.94
C CYS A 121 -6.38 -1.66 -5.36
N LEU A 122 -6.03 -2.95 -5.45
CA LEU A 122 -6.87 -4.05 -4.94
C LEU A 122 -7.18 -3.89 -3.44
N GLY A 123 -6.21 -3.47 -2.63
CA GLY A 123 -6.44 -3.21 -1.21
C GLY A 123 -7.39 -2.02 -0.96
N CYS A 124 -7.36 -1.00 -1.82
CA CYS A 124 -8.28 0.13 -1.74
C CYS A 124 -9.70 -0.30 -2.10
N GLU A 125 -9.87 -1.13 -3.14
CA GLU A 125 -11.17 -1.70 -3.54
C GLU A 125 -11.74 -2.60 -2.43
N MET A 126 -10.91 -3.44 -1.81
CA MET A 126 -11.31 -4.24 -0.65
C MET A 126 -11.80 -3.35 0.50
N TYR A 127 -11.10 -2.28 0.81
CA TYR A 127 -11.49 -1.33 1.86
C TYR A 127 -12.85 -0.71 1.56
N LEU A 128 -13.08 -0.24 0.34
CA LEU A 128 -14.33 0.38 -0.08
C LEU A 128 -15.49 -0.63 -0.06
N THR A 129 -15.24 -1.87 -0.50
CA THR A 129 -16.22 -2.95 -0.48
C THR A 129 -16.62 -3.31 0.95
N ILE A 130 -15.64 -3.47 1.85
CA ILE A 130 -15.91 -3.75 3.28
C ILE A 130 -16.74 -2.62 3.89
N ARG A 131 -16.42 -1.36 3.62
CA ARG A 131 -17.21 -0.22 4.10
C ARG A 131 -18.63 -0.18 3.53
N ARG A 132 -18.82 -0.61 2.30
CA ARG A 132 -20.15 -0.67 1.67
C ARG A 132 -21.03 -1.77 2.28
N ILE A 133 -20.42 -2.93 2.60
CA ILE A 133 -21.14 -4.07 3.20
C ILE A 133 -21.41 -3.83 4.70
N TRP A 134 -20.53 -3.07 5.40
CA TRP A 134 -20.61 -2.84 6.86
C TRP A 134 -20.64 -1.36 7.20
N PRO A 135 -21.75 -0.65 6.95
CA PRO A 135 -21.84 0.80 7.17
C PRO A 135 -21.81 1.25 8.65
N GLY A 136 -21.81 0.31 9.60
CA GLY A 136 -21.98 0.59 11.04
C GLY A 136 -20.70 0.70 11.88
N ARG A 137 -19.48 0.54 11.33
CA ARG A 137 -18.24 0.78 12.06
C ARG A 137 -17.52 2.01 11.53
N ALA A 138 -17.94 3.18 12.06
CA ALA A 138 -17.11 4.38 11.99
C ALA A 138 -15.78 4.10 12.71
N MET A 139 -14.68 3.94 11.97
CA MET A 139 -13.34 3.97 12.57
C MET A 139 -13.13 5.35 13.18
N PRO A 140 -12.58 5.46 14.41
CA PRO A 140 -12.34 6.76 15.04
C PRO A 140 -11.38 7.58 14.17
N GLY A 141 -11.85 8.73 13.69
CA GLY A 141 -11.07 9.65 12.86
C GLY A 141 -11.82 10.25 11.67
N ALA A 142 -13.02 9.80 11.34
CA ALA A 142 -13.87 10.41 10.31
C ALA A 142 -14.99 11.25 10.96
N ALA A 143 -14.66 12.14 11.85
CA ALA A 143 -15.55 13.22 12.25
C ALA A 143 -15.30 14.40 11.28
N VAL A 144 -15.95 14.41 10.17
CA VAL A 144 -16.92 15.28 9.59
C VAL A 144 -16.93 16.76 9.92
N SER A 145 -16.85 17.52 8.90
CA SER A 145 -17.47 18.84 8.81
C SER A 145 -18.69 18.79 7.89
N GLU A 146 -19.78 18.22 8.38
CA GLU A 146 -21.11 18.58 7.91
C GLU A 146 -21.69 19.59 8.90
N GLN A 147 -21.31 20.83 8.77
CA GLN A 147 -22.10 21.96 9.27
C GLN A 147 -21.73 23.22 8.49
N GLY A 148 -22.71 23.75 7.78
CA GLY A 148 -22.67 25.11 7.33
C GLY A 148 -23.18 25.37 5.93
N GLY A 149 -24.48 25.14 5.72
CA GLY A 149 -25.14 25.56 4.51
C GLY A 149 -26.59 25.89 4.74
N SER A 150 -26.90 26.87 5.63
CA SER A 150 -28.22 27.52 5.63
C SER A 150 -28.04 28.98 6.03
N ARG A 151 -28.00 29.84 5.02
CA ARG A 151 -28.73 31.12 4.91
C ARG A 151 -28.19 31.92 3.74
#